data_e8f691faa372f12adf6e7dc6eb5b8046
#
_entry.id   e8f691faa372f12adf6e7dc6eb5b8046
#
_cell.length_a   1.000
_cell.length_b   1.000
_cell.length_c   1.000
_cell.angle_alpha   90.00
_cell.angle_beta   90.00
_cell.angle_gamma   90.00
#
_symmetry.space_group_name_H-M   'P 1'
#
loop_
_entity.id
_entity.type
_entity.pdbx_description
1 polymer ?
#
loop_
_entity_poly.entity_id
_entity_poly.type
_entity_poly.pdbx_seq_one_letter_code
_entity_poly.pdbx_strand_id
1 'polypeptide(L)'
;MGAALRATGRPIIYSLCNWGRSDESEGPPWEWAPAFAHMWRTTTDIFPWYGRVYAILQANAPLAPFATRGAFNDPDMLEVGVEGPFLNVPGLPRTSLTESESALHFSMWAMLAAPLLIGADVRSSPSWVLDILGNPEVIAISQDALGRQAVRALDEEDGMFLPLPLLEVAALVLPMLREFIGSVRMCLGSCRKVQVWIKPLANHSAAVAFLNLGDQLSDSRSSFGPETIEVAADVLMEAGVQLGTTPYCVRDVVRRRDAEVVPEGGAVRREVAPHSHELLVIRPCAPPPNALPLFSS
;
A
#
# COMPACT_ATOMS: atom_id res chain seq x y z
N MET A 1 5.81 -21.80 -19.21
CA MET A 1 6.33 -22.12 -17.86
C MET A 1 5.20 -22.58 -16.94
N GLY A 2 4.12 -21.83 -16.69
CA GLY A 2 3.05 -22.19 -15.76
C GLY A 2 2.42 -23.58 -16.00
N ALA A 3 2.15 -23.95 -17.26
CA ALA A 3 1.65 -25.29 -17.59
C ALA A 3 2.66 -26.41 -17.22
N ALA A 4 3.96 -26.17 -17.45
CA ALA A 4 4.99 -27.13 -17.09
C ALA A 4 5.12 -27.31 -15.57
N LEU A 5 4.99 -26.22 -14.79
CA LEU A 5 4.98 -26.29 -13.34
C LEU A 5 3.78 -27.09 -12.82
N ARG A 6 2.59 -26.83 -13.35
CA ARG A 6 1.37 -27.60 -13.01
C ARG A 6 1.49 -29.09 -13.36
N ALA A 7 2.13 -29.42 -14.49
CA ALA A 7 2.33 -30.81 -14.93
C ALA A 7 3.22 -31.64 -13.99
N THR A 8 3.99 -31.01 -13.10
CA THR A 8 4.80 -31.73 -12.09
C THR A 8 3.95 -32.34 -10.97
N GLY A 9 2.69 -31.98 -10.82
CA GLY A 9 1.80 -32.38 -9.72
C GLY A 9 2.19 -31.82 -8.34
N ARG A 10 3.23 -30.95 -8.24
CA ARG A 10 3.69 -30.33 -7.00
C ARG A 10 2.98 -29.00 -6.77
N PRO A 11 2.65 -28.63 -5.51
CA PRO A 11 2.17 -27.30 -5.18
C PRO A 11 3.34 -26.29 -5.31
N ILE A 12 3.31 -25.50 -6.36
CA ILE A 12 4.37 -24.49 -6.67
C ILE A 12 3.70 -23.14 -6.81
N ILE A 13 4.16 -22.15 -6.03
CA ILE A 13 3.80 -20.74 -6.22
C ILE A 13 4.65 -20.21 -7.36
N TYR A 14 3.98 -19.75 -8.41
CA TYR A 14 4.66 -19.16 -9.56
C TYR A 14 4.59 -17.64 -9.49
N SER A 15 5.75 -17.00 -9.36
CA SER A 15 5.96 -15.56 -9.35
C SER A 15 6.61 -15.13 -10.66
N LEU A 16 6.07 -14.09 -11.28
CA LEU A 16 6.59 -13.47 -12.49
C LEU A 16 7.31 -12.16 -12.17
N CYS A 17 8.48 -11.96 -12.78
CA CYS A 17 9.27 -10.74 -12.58
C CYS A 17 9.68 -10.13 -13.94
N ASN A 18 8.71 -9.47 -14.59
CA ASN A 18 8.94 -8.68 -15.82
C ASN A 18 8.78 -7.16 -15.58
N TRP A 19 8.68 -6.74 -14.31
CA TRP A 19 8.61 -5.35 -13.89
C TRP A 19 7.40 -4.55 -14.43
N GLY A 20 6.28 -5.21 -14.67
CA GLY A 20 5.09 -4.57 -15.24
C GLY A 20 5.21 -4.20 -16.70
N ARG A 21 6.29 -4.61 -17.38
CA ARG A 21 6.51 -4.27 -18.79
C ARG A 21 5.49 -4.96 -19.68
N SER A 22 4.87 -4.16 -20.55
CA SER A 22 4.02 -4.68 -21.62
C SER A 22 4.87 -5.32 -22.70
N ASP A 23 4.44 -6.48 -23.17
CA ASP A 23 4.85 -7.03 -24.47
C ASP A 23 3.95 -6.45 -25.56
N GLU A 24 4.48 -6.18 -26.74
CA GLU A 24 3.68 -5.66 -27.87
C GLU A 24 2.53 -6.60 -28.27
N SER A 25 2.68 -7.89 -28.00
CA SER A 25 1.71 -8.92 -28.37
C SER A 25 0.75 -9.31 -27.26
N GLU A 26 1.13 -9.20 -25.97
CA GLU A 26 0.40 -9.77 -24.86
C GLU A 26 -0.09 -8.72 -23.85
N GLY A 27 0.37 -7.48 -23.94
CA GLY A 27 0.06 -6.43 -22.98
C GLY A 27 0.80 -6.54 -21.63
N PRO A 28 0.36 -5.81 -20.60
CA PRO A 28 1.00 -5.83 -19.29
C PRO A 28 0.67 -7.13 -18.52
N PRO A 29 1.54 -7.57 -17.59
CA PRO A 29 1.41 -8.88 -16.93
C PRO A 29 0.09 -9.07 -16.16
N TRP A 30 -0.48 -8.03 -15.60
CA TRP A 30 -1.74 -8.14 -14.86
C TRP A 30 -2.94 -8.54 -15.74
N GLU A 31 -2.88 -8.39 -17.06
CA GLU A 31 -3.95 -8.79 -17.97
C GLU A 31 -3.91 -10.30 -18.30
N TRP A 32 -2.73 -10.89 -18.41
CA TRP A 32 -2.56 -12.28 -18.83
C TRP A 32 -2.05 -13.24 -17.75
N ALA A 33 -1.23 -12.76 -16.79
CA ALA A 33 -0.64 -13.61 -15.76
C ALA A 33 -1.64 -14.32 -14.82
N PRO A 34 -2.81 -13.73 -14.47
CA PRO A 34 -3.79 -14.40 -13.59
C PRO A 34 -4.21 -15.79 -14.06
N ALA A 35 -4.10 -16.08 -15.36
CA ALA A 35 -4.46 -17.38 -15.94
C ALA A 35 -3.51 -18.53 -15.52
N PHE A 36 -2.28 -18.22 -15.09
CA PHE A 36 -1.27 -19.27 -14.84
C PHE A 36 -0.18 -18.94 -13.82
N ALA A 37 -0.15 -17.73 -13.29
CA ALA A 37 0.74 -17.31 -12.20
C ALA A 37 -0.06 -16.93 -10.95
N HIS A 38 0.62 -16.89 -9.81
CA HIS A 38 0.02 -16.53 -8.53
C HIS A 38 0.33 -15.10 -8.12
N MET A 39 1.41 -14.53 -8.67
CA MET A 39 1.79 -13.14 -8.48
C MET A 39 2.68 -12.67 -9.61
N TRP A 40 2.72 -11.35 -9.83
CA TRP A 40 3.53 -10.71 -10.87
C TRP A 40 3.98 -9.33 -10.43
N ARG A 41 5.27 -9.02 -10.66
CA ARG A 41 5.84 -7.71 -10.39
C ARG A 41 5.16 -6.65 -11.26
N THR A 42 4.77 -5.56 -10.63
CA THR A 42 4.04 -4.46 -11.26
C THR A 42 4.94 -3.29 -11.67
N THR A 43 6.12 -3.19 -11.05
CA THR A 43 7.09 -2.12 -11.28
C THR A 43 8.51 -2.67 -11.26
N THR A 44 9.50 -1.83 -11.61
CA THR A 44 10.93 -2.08 -11.35
C THR A 44 11.21 -2.17 -9.85
N ASP A 45 12.44 -2.51 -9.48
CA ASP A 45 12.82 -2.85 -8.11
C ASP A 45 12.60 -1.71 -7.11
N ILE A 46 12.18 -2.10 -5.91
CA ILE A 46 12.11 -1.23 -4.74
C ILE A 46 13.49 -0.99 -4.14
N PHE A 47 13.66 0.08 -3.42
CA PHE A 47 14.81 0.36 -2.56
C PHE A 47 14.35 1.23 -1.38
N PRO A 48 15.09 1.26 -0.25
CA PRO A 48 14.62 1.81 1.02
C PRO A 48 14.60 3.35 1.02
N TRP A 49 13.71 3.93 0.23
CA TRP A 49 13.47 5.36 0.12
C TRP A 49 11.98 5.66 -0.04
N TYR A 50 11.47 6.62 0.72
CA TYR A 50 10.05 6.92 0.77
C TYR A 50 9.45 7.27 -0.60
N GLY A 51 10.15 8.09 -1.40
CA GLY A 51 9.68 8.43 -2.74
C GLY A 51 9.51 7.21 -3.65
N ARG A 52 10.30 6.13 -3.45
CA ARG A 52 10.13 4.89 -4.20
C ARG A 52 8.92 4.11 -3.74
N VAL A 53 8.70 4.01 -2.43
CA VAL A 53 7.47 3.40 -1.86
C VAL A 53 6.24 4.12 -2.39
N TYR A 54 6.25 5.46 -2.38
CA TYR A 54 5.18 6.29 -2.94
C TYR A 54 4.94 5.98 -4.42
N ALA A 55 5.99 6.01 -5.26
CA ALA A 55 5.87 5.77 -6.70
C ALA A 55 5.25 4.40 -7.02
N ILE A 56 5.69 3.36 -6.30
CA ILE A 56 5.14 2.01 -6.44
C ILE A 56 3.67 1.95 -6.00
N LEU A 57 3.32 2.62 -4.89
CA LEU A 57 1.93 2.71 -4.42
C LEU A 57 1.03 3.36 -5.48
N GLN A 58 1.47 4.48 -6.07
CA GLN A 58 0.71 5.16 -7.13
C GLN A 58 0.54 4.29 -8.37
N ALA A 59 1.58 3.57 -8.79
CA ALA A 59 1.53 2.65 -9.93
C ALA A 59 0.56 1.49 -9.70
N ASN A 60 0.39 1.03 -8.46
CA ASN A 60 -0.53 -0.05 -8.11
C ASN A 60 -1.98 0.41 -7.88
N ALA A 61 -2.25 1.71 -7.73
CA ALA A 61 -3.60 2.22 -7.50
C ALA A 61 -4.63 1.76 -8.55
N PRO A 62 -4.36 1.83 -9.87
CA PRO A 62 -5.30 1.41 -10.90
C PRO A 62 -5.39 -0.12 -11.05
N LEU A 63 -4.52 -0.90 -10.39
CA LEU A 63 -4.39 -2.34 -10.62
C LEU A 63 -5.32 -3.20 -9.75
N ALA A 64 -6.12 -2.60 -8.88
CA ALA A 64 -7.07 -3.32 -8.02
C ALA A 64 -8.01 -4.30 -8.78
N PRO A 65 -8.53 -3.98 -9.97
CA PRO A 65 -9.40 -4.89 -10.72
C PRO A 65 -8.73 -6.19 -11.17
N PHE A 66 -7.40 -6.22 -11.25
CA PHE A 66 -6.65 -7.37 -11.75
C PHE A 66 -6.22 -8.33 -10.63
N ALA A 67 -6.18 -7.85 -9.37
CA ALA A 67 -5.87 -8.68 -8.22
C ALA A 67 -7.10 -9.47 -7.76
N THR A 68 -6.92 -10.77 -7.55
CA THR A 68 -7.95 -11.66 -7.04
C THR A 68 -7.35 -12.74 -6.16
N ARG A 69 -8.21 -13.49 -5.46
CA ARG A 69 -7.76 -14.59 -4.61
C ARG A 69 -6.91 -15.60 -5.37
N GLY A 70 -5.65 -15.75 -4.94
CA GLY A 70 -4.69 -16.67 -5.56
C GLY A 70 -3.91 -16.09 -6.74
N ALA A 71 -4.16 -14.82 -7.09
CA ALA A 71 -3.50 -14.12 -8.18
C ALA A 71 -3.33 -12.63 -7.82
N PHE A 72 -2.13 -12.20 -7.46
CA PHE A 72 -1.88 -10.93 -6.79
C PHE A 72 -0.92 -10.03 -7.55
N ASN A 73 -1.18 -8.73 -7.53
CA ASN A 73 -0.19 -7.72 -7.89
C ASN A 73 0.96 -7.77 -6.87
N ASP A 74 2.19 -7.79 -7.36
CA ASP A 74 3.40 -7.80 -6.54
C ASP A 74 4.15 -6.46 -6.70
N PRO A 75 4.01 -5.55 -5.73
CA PRO A 75 4.70 -4.26 -5.73
C PRO A 75 6.16 -4.35 -5.28
N ASP A 76 6.69 -5.54 -5.10
CA ASP A 76 7.99 -5.89 -4.55
C ASP A 76 8.00 -6.14 -3.03
N MET A 77 9.16 -6.53 -2.51
CA MET A 77 9.34 -6.88 -1.11
C MET A 77 9.20 -5.69 -0.16
N LEU A 78 9.24 -5.98 1.14
CA LEU A 78 9.19 -5.00 2.21
C LEU A 78 10.58 -4.47 2.54
N GLU A 79 10.75 -3.15 2.51
CA GLU A 79 11.98 -2.44 2.87
C GLU A 79 11.99 -1.94 4.33
N VAL A 80 11.11 -2.49 5.17
CA VAL A 80 11.01 -2.18 6.60
C VAL A 80 12.27 -2.62 7.32
N GLY A 81 13.02 -1.67 7.89
CA GLY A 81 14.29 -1.94 8.56
C GLY A 81 15.48 -2.21 7.63
N VAL A 82 15.31 -1.98 6.33
CA VAL A 82 16.41 -2.07 5.36
C VAL A 82 17.14 -0.74 5.26
N GLU A 83 18.45 -0.79 5.13
CA GLU A 83 19.33 0.32 4.79
C GLU A 83 20.18 -0.07 3.58
N GLY A 84 20.10 0.69 2.51
CA GLY A 84 20.79 0.39 1.27
C GLY A 84 21.23 1.63 0.50
N PRO A 85 22.07 1.48 -0.52
CA PRO A 85 22.46 2.59 -1.38
C PRO A 85 21.26 3.08 -2.18
N PHE A 86 21.17 4.39 -2.40
CA PHE A 86 20.15 5.00 -3.24
C PHE A 86 20.14 4.34 -4.63
N LEU A 87 18.96 4.03 -5.16
CA LEU A 87 18.77 3.29 -6.42
C LEU A 87 19.44 1.91 -6.45
N ASN A 88 19.81 1.33 -5.33
CA ASN A 88 20.59 0.09 -5.25
C ASN A 88 21.95 0.17 -5.98
N VAL A 89 22.48 1.38 -6.19
CA VAL A 89 23.76 1.59 -6.88
C VAL A 89 24.89 1.72 -5.86
N PRO A 90 25.88 0.82 -5.89
CA PRO A 90 27.04 0.89 -5.02
C PRO A 90 27.76 2.25 -5.14
N GLY A 91 28.10 2.87 -4.01
CA GLY A 91 28.78 4.16 -3.95
C GLY A 91 27.86 5.40 -3.86
N LEU A 92 26.55 5.23 -4.07
CA LEU A 92 25.59 6.29 -3.76
C LEU A 92 25.31 6.37 -2.23
N PRO A 93 24.82 7.52 -1.74
CA PRO A 93 24.41 7.65 -0.34
C PRO A 93 23.46 6.55 0.08
N ARG A 94 23.58 6.09 1.32
CA ARG A 94 22.65 5.10 1.88
C ARG A 94 21.35 5.79 2.28
N THR A 95 20.27 5.09 2.08
CA THR A 95 18.91 5.51 2.43
C THR A 95 18.24 4.45 3.30
N SER A 96 17.28 4.86 4.08
CA SER A 96 16.42 3.99 4.89
C SER A 96 15.07 4.69 5.08
N LEU A 97 14.03 3.90 5.36
CA LEU A 97 12.74 4.43 5.78
C LEU A 97 12.78 4.76 7.27
N THR A 98 12.13 5.84 7.67
CA THR A 98 11.86 6.12 9.07
C THR A 98 10.84 5.10 9.62
N GLU A 99 10.66 5.07 10.94
CA GLU A 99 9.66 4.19 11.57
C GLU A 99 8.24 4.46 11.05
N SER A 100 7.87 5.73 10.89
CA SER A 100 6.56 6.14 10.36
C SER A 100 6.37 5.71 8.89
N GLU A 101 7.36 5.94 8.04
CA GLU A 101 7.36 5.54 6.64
C GLU A 101 7.37 4.01 6.48
N SER A 102 8.09 3.30 7.37
CA SER A 102 8.09 1.84 7.43
C SER A 102 6.71 1.28 7.80
N ALA A 103 6.05 1.88 8.79
CA ALA A 103 4.70 1.49 9.18
C ALA A 103 3.68 1.77 8.05
N LEU A 104 3.80 2.90 7.36
CA LEU A 104 3.00 3.23 6.18
C LEU A 104 3.24 2.20 5.06
N HIS A 105 4.49 1.91 4.74
CA HIS A 105 4.86 0.94 3.72
C HIS A 105 4.25 -0.43 4.00
N PHE A 106 4.43 -0.97 5.21
CA PHE A 106 3.87 -2.26 5.61
C PHE A 106 2.34 -2.28 5.53
N SER A 107 1.69 -1.25 6.07
CA SER A 107 0.24 -1.10 6.04
C SER A 107 -0.32 -1.05 4.61
N MET A 108 0.34 -0.30 3.73
CA MET A 108 -0.13 -0.18 2.34
C MET A 108 0.10 -1.44 1.53
N TRP A 109 1.17 -2.20 1.76
CA TRP A 109 1.34 -3.53 1.15
C TRP A 109 0.25 -4.51 1.62
N ALA A 110 -0.16 -4.45 2.89
CA ALA A 110 -1.31 -5.20 3.39
C ALA A 110 -2.63 -4.76 2.72
N MET A 111 -2.83 -3.46 2.53
CA MET A 111 -3.97 -2.91 1.81
C MET A 111 -4.01 -3.35 0.34
N LEU A 112 -2.85 -3.40 -0.31
CA LEU A 112 -2.71 -3.89 -1.70
C LEU A 112 -2.93 -5.41 -1.84
N ALA A 113 -3.11 -6.16 -0.74
CA ALA A 113 -3.09 -7.64 -0.72
C ALA A 113 -1.80 -8.19 -1.35
N ALA A 114 -0.71 -7.44 -1.24
CA ALA A 114 0.59 -7.81 -1.79
C ALA A 114 1.21 -8.98 -1.03
N PRO A 115 2.09 -9.75 -1.67
CA PRO A 115 2.96 -10.69 -0.95
C PRO A 115 3.82 -9.93 0.07
N LEU A 116 3.72 -10.29 1.36
CA LEU A 116 4.50 -9.65 2.44
C LEU A 116 5.86 -10.36 2.58
N LEU A 117 6.78 -10.10 1.64
CA LEU A 117 8.12 -10.69 1.60
C LEU A 117 9.10 -9.74 2.30
N ILE A 118 9.70 -10.17 3.41
CA ILE A 118 10.60 -9.35 4.21
C ILE A 118 11.97 -9.27 3.54
N GLY A 119 12.44 -8.02 3.25
CA GLY A 119 13.77 -7.75 2.68
C GLY A 119 14.87 -7.60 3.72
N ALA A 120 14.52 -7.37 5.00
CA ALA A 120 15.49 -7.15 6.08
C ALA A 120 16.01 -8.46 6.69
N ASP A 121 17.21 -8.38 7.29
CA ASP A 121 17.71 -9.43 8.18
C ASP A 121 17.08 -9.30 9.57
N VAL A 122 16.02 -10.07 9.79
CA VAL A 122 15.24 -10.03 11.04
C VAL A 122 16.03 -10.43 12.30
N ARG A 123 17.18 -11.09 12.16
CA ARG A 123 18.01 -11.52 13.29
C ARG A 123 18.67 -10.36 14.03
N SER A 124 18.95 -9.28 13.30
CA SER A 124 19.61 -8.08 13.81
C SER A 124 18.71 -6.84 13.79
N SER A 125 17.43 -7.01 13.45
CA SER A 125 16.47 -5.90 13.37
C SER A 125 16.15 -5.35 14.77
N PRO A 126 16.02 -4.02 14.91
CA PRO A 126 15.54 -3.40 16.14
C PRO A 126 14.09 -3.78 16.44
N SER A 127 13.67 -3.65 17.70
CA SER A 127 12.34 -4.09 18.15
C SER A 127 11.19 -3.43 17.39
N TRP A 128 11.29 -2.14 17.05
CA TRP A 128 10.27 -1.43 16.31
C TRP A 128 10.01 -2.04 14.89
N VAL A 129 11.06 -2.56 14.24
CA VAL A 129 10.93 -3.28 12.96
C VAL A 129 10.11 -4.56 13.15
N LEU A 130 10.44 -5.32 14.21
CA LEU A 130 9.71 -6.56 14.52
C LEU A 130 8.26 -6.28 14.94
N ASP A 131 8.02 -5.18 15.66
CA ASP A 131 6.66 -4.75 16.06
C ASP A 131 5.80 -4.37 14.86
N ILE A 132 6.37 -3.71 13.84
CA ILE A 132 5.68 -3.41 12.59
C ILE A 132 5.40 -4.69 11.81
N LEU A 133 6.45 -5.48 11.50
CA LEU A 133 6.35 -6.67 10.67
C LEU A 133 5.52 -7.79 11.32
N GLY A 134 5.49 -7.84 12.64
CA GLY A 134 4.74 -8.81 13.43
C GLY A 134 3.34 -8.37 13.85
N ASN A 135 2.82 -7.22 13.37
CA ASN A 135 1.50 -6.75 13.74
C ASN A 135 0.40 -7.67 13.18
N PRO A 136 -0.26 -8.48 14.04
CA PRO A 136 -1.19 -9.51 13.57
C PRO A 136 -2.45 -8.91 12.91
N GLU A 137 -2.85 -7.70 13.29
CA GLU A 137 -4.05 -7.07 12.76
C GLU A 137 -3.81 -6.52 11.35
N VAL A 138 -2.62 -5.97 11.07
CA VAL A 138 -2.23 -5.55 9.73
C VAL A 138 -2.02 -6.78 8.82
N ILE A 139 -1.40 -7.84 9.35
CA ILE A 139 -1.24 -9.11 8.63
C ILE A 139 -2.61 -9.69 8.26
N ALA A 140 -3.60 -9.65 9.16
CA ALA A 140 -4.95 -10.15 8.91
C ALA A 140 -5.65 -9.38 7.78
N ILE A 141 -5.39 -8.07 7.62
CA ILE A 141 -5.89 -7.28 6.47
C ILE A 141 -5.29 -7.81 5.15
N SER A 142 -3.99 -8.12 5.13
CA SER A 142 -3.35 -8.71 3.95
C SER A 142 -3.94 -10.07 3.60
N GLN A 143 -4.16 -10.90 4.61
CA GLN A 143 -4.61 -12.30 4.46
C GLN A 143 -6.13 -12.46 4.46
N ASP A 144 -6.88 -11.37 4.30
CA ASP A 144 -8.33 -11.42 4.27
C ASP A 144 -8.85 -12.37 3.18
N ALA A 145 -9.89 -13.14 3.51
CA ALA A 145 -10.40 -14.21 2.68
C ALA A 145 -10.95 -13.76 1.31
N LEU A 146 -11.30 -12.48 1.14
CA LEU A 146 -11.70 -11.94 -0.15
C LEU A 146 -10.52 -11.83 -1.13
N GLY A 147 -9.28 -11.68 -0.62
CA GLY A 147 -8.07 -11.52 -1.43
C GLY A 147 -8.10 -10.28 -2.34
N ARG A 148 -8.88 -9.25 -1.97
CA ARG A 148 -9.04 -8.03 -2.76
C ARG A 148 -7.96 -7.01 -2.43
N GLN A 149 -7.49 -6.31 -3.45
CA GLN A 149 -6.68 -5.11 -3.29
C GLN A 149 -7.57 -3.93 -2.92
N ALA A 150 -7.05 -3.00 -2.10
CA ALA A 150 -7.70 -1.72 -1.81
C ALA A 150 -7.83 -0.86 -3.07
N VAL A 151 -8.89 -0.05 -3.10
CA VAL A 151 -9.07 1.03 -4.07
C VAL A 151 -8.74 2.37 -3.44
N ARG A 152 -8.15 3.28 -4.22
CA ARG A 152 -7.96 4.66 -3.81
C ARG A 152 -9.26 5.42 -4.03
N ALA A 153 -9.95 5.72 -2.92
CA ALA A 153 -11.25 6.37 -2.92
C ALA A 153 -11.15 7.90 -2.96
N LEU A 154 -10.06 8.46 -2.40
CA LEU A 154 -9.82 9.90 -2.40
C LEU A 154 -8.35 10.17 -2.74
N ASP A 155 -8.12 11.16 -3.60
CA ASP A 155 -6.79 11.64 -3.98
C ASP A 155 -6.84 13.16 -4.14
N GLU A 156 -6.49 13.88 -3.07
CA GLU A 156 -6.47 15.33 -3.06
C GLU A 156 -5.03 15.86 -3.10
N GLU A 157 -4.79 16.75 -4.03
CA GLU A 157 -3.52 17.41 -4.23
C GLU A 157 -3.76 18.92 -4.32
N ASP A 158 -3.10 19.70 -3.47
CA ASP A 158 -3.13 21.16 -3.49
C ASP A 158 -1.70 21.70 -3.41
N GLY A 159 -1.43 22.77 -4.18
CA GLY A 159 -0.11 23.36 -4.28
C GLY A 159 0.54 23.19 -5.66
N MET A 160 1.72 23.76 -5.81
CA MET A 160 2.47 23.69 -7.07
C MET A 160 3.44 22.52 -7.05
N PHE A 161 3.12 21.47 -7.75
CA PHE A 161 3.99 20.31 -7.97
C PHE A 161 4.64 20.42 -9.34
N LEU A 162 5.96 20.41 -9.40
CA LEU A 162 6.69 20.36 -10.66
C LEU A 162 7.19 18.94 -10.95
N PRO A 163 7.04 18.47 -12.20
CA PRO A 163 7.81 17.32 -12.65
C PRO A 163 9.31 17.70 -12.55
N LEU A 164 10.17 16.73 -12.25
CA LEU A 164 11.61 16.94 -12.15
C LEU A 164 12.27 16.99 -13.54
N PRO A 165 12.36 18.17 -14.19
CA PRO A 165 12.81 18.23 -15.59
C PRO A 165 14.30 17.88 -15.77
N LEU A 166 15.12 18.03 -14.73
CA LEU A 166 16.56 17.70 -14.77
C LEU A 166 16.81 16.17 -14.79
N LEU A 167 15.87 15.38 -14.31
CA LEU A 167 15.96 13.93 -14.33
C LEU A 167 15.40 13.32 -15.63
N GLU A 168 14.61 14.05 -16.41
CA GLU A 168 14.16 13.60 -17.73
C GLU A 168 15.33 13.37 -18.67
N VAL A 169 16.39 14.16 -18.58
CA VAL A 169 17.63 13.96 -19.36
C VAL A 169 18.38 12.70 -18.91
N ALA A 170 18.38 12.40 -17.60
CA ALA A 170 18.95 11.17 -17.08
C ALA A 170 18.08 9.93 -17.41
N ALA A 171 16.77 10.09 -17.53
CA ALA A 171 15.83 9.06 -17.93
C ALA A 171 15.99 8.61 -19.40
N LEU A 172 16.56 9.43 -20.26
CA LEU A 172 16.95 9.05 -21.62
C LEU A 172 18.11 8.04 -21.62
N VAL A 173 18.93 8.06 -20.56
CA VAL A 173 20.13 7.19 -20.47
C VAL A 173 19.86 5.92 -19.66
N LEU A 174 18.91 5.96 -18.71
CA LEU A 174 18.59 4.84 -17.82
C LEU A 174 17.07 4.61 -17.76
N PRO A 175 16.53 3.61 -18.49
CA PRO A 175 15.08 3.32 -18.52
C PRO A 175 14.45 3.13 -17.14
N MET A 176 15.22 2.66 -16.14
CA MET A 176 14.77 2.50 -14.74
C MET A 176 14.42 3.83 -14.07
N LEU A 177 15.10 4.92 -14.45
CA LEU A 177 14.85 6.25 -13.94
C LEU A 177 13.54 6.86 -14.48
N ARG A 178 13.10 6.47 -15.67
CA ARG A 178 11.92 7.02 -16.31
C ARG A 178 10.61 6.75 -15.54
N GLU A 179 10.42 5.50 -15.07
CA GLU A 179 9.25 5.15 -14.26
C GLU A 179 9.28 5.84 -12.90
N PHE A 180 10.47 5.99 -12.34
CA PHE A 180 10.69 6.66 -11.08
C PHE A 180 10.36 8.16 -11.17
N ILE A 181 10.87 8.84 -12.19
CA ILE A 181 10.73 10.30 -12.37
C ILE A 181 9.31 10.70 -12.70
N GLY A 182 8.59 9.89 -13.49
CA GLY A 182 7.21 10.17 -13.88
C GLY A 182 6.24 10.20 -12.71
N SER A 183 6.59 9.56 -11.58
CA SER A 183 5.75 9.48 -10.39
C SER A 183 6.15 10.42 -9.26
N VAL A 184 7.38 10.95 -9.29
CA VAL A 184 7.90 11.84 -8.23
C VAL A 184 7.81 13.28 -8.67
N ARG A 185 7.16 14.09 -7.85
CA ARG A 185 6.98 15.53 -8.09
C ARG A 185 7.63 16.31 -6.96
N MET A 186 8.31 17.38 -7.30
CA MET A 186 8.84 18.32 -6.33
C MET A 186 7.80 19.37 -6.00
N CYS A 187 7.52 19.55 -4.73
CA CYS A 187 6.67 20.64 -4.24
C CYS A 187 7.44 21.96 -4.24
N LEU A 188 6.83 22.99 -4.80
CA LEU A 188 7.31 24.37 -4.66
C LEU A 188 6.44 25.11 -3.64
N GLY A 189 6.97 25.26 -2.43
CA GLY A 189 6.27 25.94 -1.34
C GLY A 189 5.48 24.97 -0.45
N SER A 190 4.26 25.33 -0.08
CA SER A 190 3.37 24.47 0.72
C SER A 190 2.48 23.66 -0.20
N CYS A 191 2.66 22.35 -0.22
CA CYS A 191 1.82 21.44 -1.00
C CYS A 191 1.15 20.44 -0.06
N ARG A 192 -0.11 20.14 -0.34
CA ARG A 192 -0.90 19.14 0.36
C ARG A 192 -1.12 17.95 -0.56
N LYS A 193 -0.85 16.76 -0.08
CA LYS A 193 -1.16 15.51 -0.79
C LYS A 193 -1.71 14.51 0.20
N VAL A 194 -3.02 14.29 0.16
CA VAL A 194 -3.69 13.31 1.02
C VAL A 194 -4.44 12.29 0.19
N GLN A 195 -4.49 11.07 0.69
CA GLN A 195 -5.21 9.98 0.04
C GLN A 195 -6.00 9.18 1.07
N VAL A 196 -7.12 8.61 0.62
CA VAL A 196 -7.86 7.59 1.35
C VAL A 196 -7.96 6.35 0.49
N TRP A 197 -7.61 5.22 1.10
CA TRP A 197 -7.70 3.91 0.48
C TRP A 197 -8.65 3.03 1.26
N ILE A 198 -9.50 2.29 0.55
CA ILE A 198 -10.53 1.44 1.13
C ILE A 198 -10.38 0.02 0.59
N LYS A 199 -10.33 -0.94 1.50
CA LYS A 199 -10.29 -2.36 1.19
C LYS A 199 -11.49 -3.05 1.82
N PRO A 200 -12.44 -3.55 1.03
CA PRO A 200 -13.48 -4.43 1.55
C PRO A 200 -12.86 -5.69 2.16
N LEU A 201 -13.31 -6.06 3.32
CA LEU A 201 -12.90 -7.27 4.04
C LEU A 201 -14.09 -8.23 4.16
N ALA A 202 -13.79 -9.49 4.42
CA ALA A 202 -14.79 -10.46 4.80
C ALA A 202 -15.56 -9.97 6.04
N ASN A 203 -16.74 -10.55 6.33
CA ASN A 203 -17.58 -10.20 7.48
C ASN A 203 -18.15 -8.76 7.49
N HIS A 204 -18.41 -8.21 6.31
CA HIS A 204 -19.01 -6.87 6.19
C HIS A 204 -18.22 -5.76 6.88
N SER A 205 -16.91 -5.87 6.89
CA SER A 205 -15.99 -4.86 7.40
C SER A 205 -15.13 -4.26 6.30
N ALA A 206 -14.44 -3.18 6.59
CA ALA A 206 -13.48 -2.56 5.68
C ALA A 206 -12.24 -2.11 6.43
N ALA A 207 -11.10 -2.24 5.78
CA ALA A 207 -9.91 -1.50 6.17
C ALA A 207 -9.87 -0.17 5.41
N VAL A 208 -9.59 0.90 6.15
CA VAL A 208 -9.52 2.28 5.63
C VAL A 208 -8.19 2.88 6.04
N ALA A 209 -7.40 3.28 5.07
CA ALA A 209 -6.12 3.95 5.29
C ALA A 209 -6.24 5.43 4.92
N PHE A 210 -5.86 6.30 5.84
CA PHE A 210 -5.76 7.75 5.69
C PHE A 210 -4.28 8.10 5.57
N LEU A 211 -3.86 8.69 4.48
CA LEU A 211 -2.46 8.98 4.19
C LEU A 211 -2.24 10.48 4.04
N ASN A 212 -1.23 10.99 4.74
CA ASN A 212 -0.64 12.30 4.46
C ASN A 212 0.72 12.07 3.80
N LEU A 213 0.77 12.22 2.49
CA LEU A 213 1.92 11.88 1.67
C LEU A 213 2.95 13.02 1.56
N GLY A 214 2.55 14.24 1.93
CA GLY A 214 3.46 15.39 1.97
C GLY A 214 4.25 15.62 0.69
N ASP A 215 5.46 16.18 0.83
CA ASP A 215 6.45 16.25 -0.23
C ASP A 215 7.27 14.94 -0.31
N GLN A 216 7.32 14.35 -1.47
CA GLN A 216 7.92 13.03 -1.71
C GLN A 216 9.45 13.05 -1.77
N LEU A 217 10.05 14.24 -1.91
CA LEU A 217 11.50 14.40 -2.11
C LEU A 217 12.21 15.00 -0.92
N SER A 218 11.49 15.68 -0.03
CA SER A 218 12.12 16.41 1.05
C SER A 218 12.18 15.55 2.31
N ASP A 219 13.38 15.35 2.83
CA ASP A 219 13.60 14.86 4.20
C ASP A 219 13.15 15.91 5.25
N SER A 220 12.79 17.11 4.81
CA SER A 220 12.38 18.19 5.69
C SER A 220 10.91 18.08 6.06
N ARG A 221 10.61 17.32 7.11
CA ARG A 221 9.30 17.25 7.79
C ARG A 221 8.80 18.60 8.30
N SER A 222 9.60 19.66 8.16
CA SER A 222 9.33 20.98 8.72
C SER A 222 8.40 21.86 7.90
N SER A 223 8.12 21.51 6.64
CA SER A 223 7.30 22.32 5.73
C SER A 223 5.82 21.94 5.71
N PHE A 224 5.46 20.79 6.27
CA PHE A 224 4.11 20.22 6.21
C PHE A 224 3.61 19.92 7.62
N GLY A 225 2.40 20.40 7.91
CA GLY A 225 1.70 20.10 9.15
C GLY A 225 0.91 18.81 9.08
N PRO A 226 0.32 18.39 10.22
CA PRO A 226 -0.69 17.35 10.21
C PRO A 226 -1.90 17.79 9.37
N GLU A 227 -2.49 16.85 8.63
CA GLU A 227 -3.70 17.05 7.84
C GLU A 227 -4.89 16.34 8.45
N THR A 228 -6.03 17.04 8.53
CA THR A 228 -7.28 16.42 8.91
C THR A 228 -7.96 15.87 7.66
N ILE A 229 -8.12 14.55 7.63
CA ILE A 229 -8.75 13.82 6.53
C ILE A 229 -10.06 13.22 7.02
N GLU A 230 -11.12 13.39 6.25
CA GLU A 230 -12.46 12.92 6.58
C GLU A 230 -12.98 11.96 5.51
N VAL A 231 -13.64 10.89 5.93
CA VAL A 231 -14.34 9.95 5.05
C VAL A 231 -15.77 9.78 5.55
N ALA A 232 -16.71 10.13 4.71
CA ALA A 232 -18.13 9.94 4.97
C ALA A 232 -18.57 8.50 4.64
N ALA A 233 -19.69 8.07 5.20
CA ALA A 233 -20.19 6.71 5.05
C ALA A 233 -20.55 6.34 3.59
N ASP A 234 -20.96 7.31 2.77
CA ASP A 234 -21.27 7.11 1.35
C ASP A 234 -20.02 6.70 0.54
N VAL A 235 -18.87 7.30 0.81
CA VAL A 235 -17.59 6.94 0.17
C VAL A 235 -17.22 5.49 0.49
N LEU A 236 -17.49 5.02 1.70
CA LEU A 236 -17.28 3.63 2.07
C LEU A 236 -18.21 2.68 1.29
N MET A 237 -19.47 3.07 1.11
CA MET A 237 -20.44 2.28 0.34
C MET A 237 -20.09 2.24 -1.15
N GLU A 238 -19.66 3.34 -1.74
CA GLU A 238 -19.18 3.39 -3.13
C GLU A 238 -17.96 2.48 -3.37
N ALA A 239 -17.11 2.34 -2.38
CA ALA A 239 -16.00 1.39 -2.42
C ALA A 239 -16.43 -0.08 -2.22
N GLY A 240 -17.73 -0.36 -2.16
CA GLY A 240 -18.30 -1.70 -2.04
C GLY A 240 -18.36 -2.26 -0.62
N VAL A 241 -18.25 -1.39 0.37
CA VAL A 241 -18.42 -1.76 1.78
C VAL A 241 -19.90 -1.75 2.13
N GLN A 242 -20.45 -2.91 2.46
CA GLN A 242 -21.84 -3.02 2.91
C GLN A 242 -21.91 -2.73 4.41
N LEU A 243 -21.92 -1.46 4.74
CA LEU A 243 -22.21 -1.00 6.09
C LEU A 243 -23.75 -0.99 6.25
N GLY A 244 -24.30 -1.82 7.10
CA GLY A 244 -25.75 -1.79 7.39
C GLY A 244 -26.20 -0.47 8.03
N THR A 245 -27.43 -0.43 8.53
CA THR A 245 -28.03 0.72 9.23
C THR A 245 -27.63 0.81 10.72
N THR A 246 -26.58 0.16 11.15
CA THR A 246 -26.12 0.13 12.54
C THR A 246 -24.92 1.05 12.76
N PRO A 247 -24.68 1.52 14.01
CA PRO A 247 -23.45 2.22 14.33
C PRO A 247 -22.21 1.39 13.99
N TYR A 248 -21.13 2.06 13.63
CA TYR A 248 -19.88 1.42 13.27
C TYR A 248 -18.87 1.51 14.39
N CYS A 249 -18.24 0.38 14.70
CA CYS A 249 -17.12 0.29 15.60
C CYS A 249 -15.83 0.43 14.80
N VAL A 250 -14.98 1.36 15.19
CA VAL A 250 -13.72 1.70 14.54
C VAL A 250 -12.57 1.22 15.41
N ARG A 251 -11.66 0.45 14.81
CA ARG A 251 -10.45 -0.05 15.46
C ARG A 251 -9.21 0.47 14.77
N ASP A 252 -8.32 1.09 15.50
CA ASP A 252 -6.97 1.45 15.09
C ASP A 252 -6.09 0.20 15.15
N VAL A 253 -5.79 -0.36 13.98
CA VAL A 253 -5.06 -1.64 13.90
C VAL A 253 -3.55 -1.48 14.02
N VAL A 254 -3.01 -0.29 13.75
CA VAL A 254 -1.59 0.00 13.96
C VAL A 254 -1.30 0.05 15.45
N ARG A 255 -2.14 0.75 16.22
CA ARG A 255 -2.02 0.87 17.68
C ARG A 255 -2.73 -0.25 18.44
N ARG A 256 -3.46 -1.14 17.73
CA ARG A 256 -4.20 -2.29 18.27
C ARG A 256 -5.19 -1.93 19.39
N ARG A 257 -5.96 -0.85 19.19
CA ARG A 257 -6.95 -0.36 20.16
C ARG A 257 -8.25 0.05 19.50
N ASP A 258 -9.34 -0.07 20.24
CA ASP A 258 -10.61 0.50 19.81
C ASP A 258 -10.51 2.03 19.84
N ALA A 259 -11.00 2.68 18.78
CA ALA A 259 -10.90 4.11 18.60
C ALA A 259 -12.21 4.81 18.97
N GLU A 260 -13.29 4.53 18.24
CA GLU A 260 -14.57 5.20 18.42
C GLU A 260 -15.74 4.38 17.90
N VAL A 261 -16.94 4.83 18.24
CA VAL A 261 -18.19 4.38 17.62
C VAL A 261 -18.74 5.52 16.79
N VAL A 262 -18.95 5.28 15.49
CA VAL A 262 -19.49 6.27 14.56
C VAL A 262 -20.98 5.96 14.36
N PRO A 263 -21.88 6.95 14.55
CA PRO A 263 -23.31 6.76 14.29
C PRO A 263 -23.57 6.53 12.80
N GLU A 264 -24.75 6.00 12.48
CA GLU A 264 -25.21 5.83 11.10
C GLU A 264 -25.11 7.16 10.32
N GLY A 265 -24.54 7.09 9.11
CA GLY A 265 -24.33 8.28 8.26
C GLY A 265 -23.24 9.22 8.75
N GLY A 266 -22.56 8.91 9.85
CA GLY A 266 -21.44 9.69 10.38
C GLY A 266 -20.18 9.56 9.53
N ALA A 267 -19.22 10.47 9.74
CA ALA A 267 -17.93 10.48 9.09
C ALA A 267 -16.82 10.07 10.07
N VAL A 268 -15.78 9.44 9.52
CA VAL A 268 -14.53 9.14 10.25
C VAL A 268 -13.52 10.22 9.93
N ARG A 269 -12.97 10.88 10.96
CA ARG A 269 -11.95 11.92 10.83
C ARG A 269 -10.65 11.47 11.46
N ARG A 270 -9.53 11.77 10.80
CA ARG A 270 -8.18 11.51 11.34
C ARG A 270 -7.27 12.69 11.07
N GLU A 271 -6.49 13.04 12.07
CA GLU A 271 -5.36 13.94 11.94
C GLU A 271 -4.11 13.10 11.67
N VAL A 272 -3.51 13.29 10.49
CA VAL A 272 -2.42 12.45 10.00
C VAL A 272 -1.17 13.31 9.82
N ALA A 273 -0.09 12.94 10.50
CA ALA A 273 1.22 13.60 10.37
C ALA A 273 1.81 13.41 8.97
N PRO A 274 2.69 14.30 8.50
CA PRO A 274 3.40 14.13 7.23
C PRO A 274 4.17 12.80 7.15
N HIS A 275 4.23 12.19 5.96
CA HIS A 275 4.84 10.89 5.70
C HIS A 275 4.34 9.79 6.64
N SER A 276 3.05 9.86 6.98
CA SER A 276 2.40 8.94 7.92
C SER A 276 1.03 8.52 7.43
N HIS A 277 0.43 7.63 8.20
CA HIS A 277 -0.90 7.11 7.93
C HIS A 277 -1.61 6.74 9.22
N GLU A 278 -2.94 6.65 9.13
CA GLU A 278 -3.80 5.96 10.08
C GLU A 278 -4.47 4.80 9.35
N LEU A 279 -4.42 3.60 9.91
CA LEU A 279 -5.08 2.42 9.36
C LEU A 279 -6.13 1.91 10.32
N LEU A 280 -7.36 1.90 9.86
CA LEU A 280 -8.53 1.57 10.66
C LEU A 280 -9.25 0.36 10.07
N VAL A 281 -9.85 -0.46 10.94
CA VAL A 281 -10.89 -1.41 10.53
C VAL A 281 -12.23 -0.88 11.03
N ILE A 282 -13.16 -0.71 10.09
CA ILE A 282 -14.53 -0.27 10.33
C ILE A 282 -15.44 -1.48 10.16
N ARG A 283 -16.28 -1.73 11.16
CA ARG A 283 -17.22 -2.86 11.18
C ARG A 283 -18.53 -2.49 11.85
N PRO A 284 -19.64 -3.17 11.56
CA PRO A 284 -20.85 -3.05 12.37
C PRO A 284 -20.54 -3.35 13.84
N CYS A 285 -21.05 -2.54 14.78
CA CYS A 285 -20.82 -2.77 16.22
C CYS A 285 -21.47 -4.06 16.73
N ALA A 286 -22.63 -4.42 16.18
CA ALA A 286 -23.24 -5.72 16.38
C ALA A 286 -22.86 -6.64 15.22
N PRO A 287 -22.07 -7.69 15.42
CA PRO A 287 -21.72 -8.60 14.32
C PRO A 287 -23.00 -9.28 13.81
N PRO A 288 -23.13 -9.55 12.50
CA PRO A 288 -24.20 -10.34 11.98
C PRO A 288 -24.17 -11.74 12.63
N PRO A 289 -25.30 -12.41 12.81
CA PRO A 289 -25.44 -13.62 13.62
C PRO A 289 -24.55 -14.82 13.22
N ASN A 290 -23.81 -14.72 12.12
CA ASN A 290 -22.90 -15.77 11.62
C ASN A 290 -21.50 -15.24 11.26
N ALA A 291 -21.06 -14.10 11.79
CA ALA A 291 -19.74 -13.55 11.49
C ALA A 291 -18.64 -14.38 12.14
N LEU A 292 -17.63 -14.75 11.34
CA LEU A 292 -16.38 -15.30 11.86
C LEU A 292 -15.59 -14.20 12.60
N PRO A 293 -14.86 -14.53 13.68
CA PRO A 293 -14.01 -13.53 14.35
C PRO A 293 -12.93 -13.02 13.41
N LEU A 294 -12.76 -11.69 13.34
CA LEU A 294 -11.72 -11.06 12.52
C LEU A 294 -10.31 -11.35 13.04
N PHE A 295 -10.20 -11.63 14.36
CA PHE A 295 -8.95 -11.98 15.02
C PHE A 295 -9.21 -13.17 15.95
N SER A 296 -8.60 -14.31 15.67
CA SER A 296 -8.52 -15.40 16.65
C SER A 296 -7.45 -15.04 17.69
N SER A 297 -7.84 -15.05 18.95
CA SER A 297 -6.94 -14.87 20.11
C SER A 297 -5.79 -15.88 20.12
#